data_56db91a270efec37e4d6bb82076dcd8b
#
_entry.id   56db91a270efec37e4d6bb82076dcd8b
#
_cell.length_a   1.000
_cell.length_b   1.000
_cell.length_c   1.000
_cell.angle_alpha   90.00
_cell.angle_beta   90.00
_cell.angle_gamma   90.00
#
_symmetry.space_group_name_H-M   'P 1'
#
loop_
_entity.id
_entity.type
_entity.pdbx_description
1 polymer ?
#
loop_
_entity_poly.entity_id
_entity_poly.type
_entity_poly.pdbx_seq_one_letter_code
_entity_poly.pdbx_strand_id
1 'polypeptide(L)'
;MKELIKMDQFTYWFIPVSIKNKEYVIYKLIDGKVKREGKIGSVANIHPLTLQSVQGLNDVERVELLKDFKKYQSRPEYLALESIREDNENPINKYAYILVGGYMLTKQAANSDKAFETAMQALQWLNTTDFYEAPASTVYHDAHKGGLLKHTLNVVDCLADLIDSEPFNSVDIGDALVSACCHDWCKIRMYESYMRNVKNEKTGQWEKVQAYKQKDERFIALGHGVSSMYLANRCFSLTLECAAAIRWHMGEYNVAQNEMNELHQCNEQFPLVQLLQFADRLSITKYAVAEEK
;
A
#
# COMPACT_ATOMS: atom_id res chain seq x y z
N MET A 1 -4.51 -9.31 -7.19
CA MET A 1 -4.26 -10.36 -8.19
C MET A 1 -3.99 -9.71 -9.52
N LYS A 2 -2.97 -10.14 -10.22
CA LYS A 2 -2.66 -9.65 -11.56
C LYS A 2 -3.09 -10.68 -12.58
N GLU A 3 -3.95 -10.27 -13.47
CA GLU A 3 -4.27 -11.00 -14.68
C GLU A 3 -3.81 -10.16 -15.86
N LEU A 4 -2.75 -10.60 -16.52
CA LEU A 4 -2.30 -10.00 -17.75
C LEU A 4 -2.99 -10.71 -18.90
N ILE A 5 -3.83 -9.98 -19.61
CA ILE A 5 -4.55 -10.50 -20.75
C ILE A 5 -4.04 -9.77 -21.99
N LYS A 6 -3.49 -10.52 -22.92
CA LYS A 6 -2.88 -10.01 -24.16
C LYS A 6 -3.80 -10.27 -25.34
N MET A 7 -4.23 -9.22 -25.98
CA MET A 7 -4.96 -9.24 -27.23
C MET A 7 -4.08 -8.67 -28.35
N ASP A 8 -4.40 -8.92 -29.61
CA ASP A 8 -3.54 -8.60 -30.76
C ASP A 8 -3.00 -7.16 -30.81
N GLN A 9 -3.70 -6.20 -30.23
CA GLN A 9 -3.31 -4.79 -30.21
C GLN A 9 -3.17 -4.17 -28.81
N PHE A 10 -3.59 -4.86 -27.73
CA PHE A 10 -3.54 -4.31 -26.39
C PHE A 10 -3.24 -5.38 -25.36
N THR A 11 -2.59 -4.96 -24.27
CA THR A 11 -2.47 -5.76 -23.05
C THR A 11 -3.33 -5.12 -21.98
N TYR A 12 -4.22 -5.90 -21.41
CA TYR A 12 -5.04 -5.52 -20.27
C TYR A 12 -4.48 -6.13 -19.00
N TRP A 13 -4.43 -5.34 -17.98
CA TRP A 13 -4.05 -5.80 -16.67
C TRP A 13 -5.24 -5.71 -15.76
N PHE A 14 -5.53 -6.81 -15.10
CA PHE A 14 -6.52 -6.87 -14.05
C PHE A 14 -5.82 -7.06 -12.74
N ILE A 15 -6.00 -6.11 -11.86
CA ILE A 15 -5.49 -6.21 -10.50
C ILE A 15 -6.66 -5.91 -9.58
N PRO A 16 -7.35 -6.93 -9.09
CA PRO A 16 -8.31 -6.75 -8.03
C PRO A 16 -7.56 -6.42 -6.75
N VAL A 17 -7.87 -5.27 -6.18
CA VAL A 17 -7.40 -4.87 -4.86
C VAL A 17 -8.62 -4.84 -3.95
N SER A 18 -8.68 -5.75 -2.97
CA SER A 18 -9.72 -5.74 -1.96
C SER A 18 -9.26 -4.94 -0.75
N ILE A 19 -9.97 -3.86 -0.45
CA ILE A 19 -9.73 -3.04 0.73
C ILE A 19 -11.07 -2.81 1.41
N LYS A 20 -11.27 -3.30 2.63
CA LYS A 20 -12.51 -3.20 3.40
C LYS A 20 -13.76 -3.63 2.62
N ASN A 21 -13.72 -4.77 1.96
CA ASN A 21 -14.80 -5.25 1.10
C ASN A 21 -15.13 -4.32 -0.09
N LYS A 22 -14.31 -3.29 -0.34
CA LYS A 22 -14.33 -2.53 -1.58
C LYS A 22 -13.35 -3.15 -2.55
N GLU A 23 -13.82 -3.45 -3.72
CA GLU A 23 -13.02 -4.08 -4.74
C GLU A 23 -12.86 -3.14 -5.91
N TYR A 24 -11.59 -2.93 -6.26
CA TYR A 24 -11.23 -2.13 -7.41
C TYR A 24 -10.65 -3.06 -8.47
N VAL A 25 -11.23 -3.04 -9.65
CA VAL A 25 -10.59 -3.61 -10.82
C VAL A 25 -10.04 -2.45 -11.64
N ILE A 26 -8.76 -2.47 -11.82
CA ILE A 26 -8.08 -1.50 -12.67
C ILE A 26 -7.48 -2.26 -13.83
N TYR A 27 -7.70 -1.78 -15.02
CA TYR A 27 -7.03 -2.32 -16.18
C TYR A 27 -6.15 -1.24 -16.81
N LYS A 28 -4.99 -1.65 -17.29
CA LYS A 28 -4.03 -0.82 -18.00
C LYS A 28 -3.91 -1.33 -19.43
N LEU A 29 -4.06 -0.45 -20.39
CA LEU A 29 -3.80 -0.77 -21.79
C LEU A 29 -2.30 -0.68 -22.11
N ILE A 30 -1.79 -1.53 -22.97
CA ILE A 30 -0.36 -1.52 -23.40
C ILE A 30 0.04 -0.24 -24.11
N ASP A 31 -0.89 0.47 -24.70
CA ASP A 31 -0.68 1.79 -25.29
C ASP A 31 -0.39 2.89 -24.25
N GLY A 32 -0.27 2.52 -22.98
CA GLY A 32 0.01 3.42 -21.88
C GLY A 32 -1.21 4.11 -21.28
N LYS A 33 -2.42 3.90 -21.80
CA LYS A 33 -3.64 4.45 -21.22
C LYS A 33 -4.10 3.59 -20.07
N VAL A 34 -4.13 4.18 -18.89
CA VAL A 34 -4.79 3.58 -17.72
C VAL A 34 -6.25 3.98 -17.75
N LYS A 35 -7.14 3.03 -17.85
CA LYS A 35 -8.56 3.25 -17.72
C LYS A 35 -9.00 2.71 -16.35
N ARG A 36 -9.53 3.60 -15.53
CA ARG A 36 -10.11 3.27 -14.25
C ARG A 36 -11.57 2.89 -14.51
N GLU A 37 -11.94 1.66 -14.32
CA GLU A 37 -13.35 1.30 -14.30
C GLU A 37 -13.77 0.89 -12.90
N GLY A 38 -14.86 1.47 -12.48
CA GLY A 38 -15.46 1.54 -11.17
C GLY A 38 -15.45 0.29 -10.29
N LYS A 39 -16.09 0.41 -9.15
CA LYS A 39 -16.30 -0.67 -8.18
C LYS A 39 -16.97 -1.86 -8.85
N ILE A 40 -16.25 -2.95 -9.01
CA ILE A 40 -16.84 -4.24 -9.35
C ILE A 40 -17.01 -4.99 -8.04
N GLY A 41 -18.22 -5.47 -7.79
CA GLY A 41 -18.55 -6.22 -6.58
C GLY A 41 -17.65 -7.44 -6.36
N SER A 42 -17.71 -8.07 -5.23
CA SER A 42 -16.76 -8.96 -4.56
C SER A 42 -15.74 -9.76 -5.40
N VAL A 43 -14.45 -9.74 -5.01
CA VAL A 43 -13.32 -10.43 -5.69
C VAL A 43 -13.60 -11.92 -5.92
N ALA A 44 -14.39 -12.54 -5.05
CA ALA A 44 -14.87 -13.90 -5.24
C ALA A 44 -15.56 -14.09 -6.61
N ASN A 45 -16.02 -13.01 -7.23
CA ASN A 45 -16.72 -12.99 -8.50
C ASN A 45 -15.88 -12.54 -9.70
N ILE A 46 -14.57 -12.27 -9.54
CA ILE A 46 -13.69 -12.08 -10.69
C ILE A 46 -13.23 -13.46 -11.20
N HIS A 47 -14.18 -14.29 -11.44
CA HIS A 47 -14.07 -15.42 -12.32
C HIS A 47 -13.91 -14.92 -13.75
N PRO A 48 -13.23 -15.64 -14.68
CA PRO A 48 -13.17 -15.27 -16.10
C PRO A 48 -14.51 -14.88 -16.74
N LEU A 49 -15.62 -15.37 -16.20
CA LEU A 49 -16.97 -15.00 -16.64
C LEU A 49 -17.40 -13.57 -16.24
N THR A 50 -16.78 -12.96 -15.24
CA THR A 50 -17.07 -11.58 -14.84
C THR A 50 -16.31 -10.52 -15.65
N LEU A 51 -15.37 -10.93 -16.48
CA LEU A 51 -14.86 -10.10 -17.56
C LEU A 51 -15.96 -9.64 -18.53
N GLN A 52 -17.15 -10.26 -18.47
CA GLN A 52 -18.35 -9.76 -19.18
C GLN A 52 -18.75 -8.34 -18.75
N SER A 53 -18.34 -7.88 -17.59
CA SER A 53 -18.63 -6.54 -17.10
C SER A 53 -17.61 -5.48 -17.48
N VAL A 54 -16.54 -5.83 -18.18
CA VAL A 54 -15.59 -4.82 -18.70
C VAL A 54 -16.27 -4.07 -19.84
N GLN A 55 -16.72 -2.86 -19.51
CA GLN A 55 -17.44 -2.02 -20.47
C GLN A 55 -16.53 -1.73 -21.68
N GLY A 56 -17.10 -1.88 -22.88
CA GLY A 56 -16.44 -1.51 -24.14
C GLY A 56 -15.78 -2.66 -24.90
N LEU A 57 -15.79 -3.90 -24.38
CA LEU A 57 -15.36 -5.08 -25.15
C LEU A 57 -16.53 -5.70 -25.90
N ASN A 58 -16.34 -6.01 -27.17
CA ASN A 58 -17.27 -6.82 -27.94
C ASN A 58 -17.12 -8.32 -27.62
N ASP A 59 -18.01 -9.15 -28.12
CA ASP A 59 -18.03 -10.57 -27.78
C ASP A 59 -16.81 -11.34 -28.31
N VAL A 60 -16.22 -10.93 -29.42
CA VAL A 60 -15.00 -11.54 -29.97
C VAL A 60 -13.82 -11.21 -29.06
N GLU A 61 -13.69 -9.97 -28.64
CA GLU A 61 -12.66 -9.52 -27.71
C GLU A 61 -12.74 -10.22 -26.38
N ARG A 62 -13.96 -10.47 -25.85
CA ARG A 62 -14.17 -11.25 -24.62
C ARG A 62 -13.72 -12.70 -24.76
N VAL A 63 -13.99 -13.33 -25.90
CA VAL A 63 -13.57 -14.72 -26.17
C VAL A 63 -12.05 -14.82 -26.24
N GLU A 64 -11.38 -13.92 -26.93
CA GLU A 64 -9.92 -13.88 -27.03
C GLU A 64 -9.30 -13.60 -25.64
N LEU A 65 -9.85 -12.66 -24.90
CA LEU A 65 -9.49 -12.37 -23.52
C LEU A 65 -9.49 -13.63 -22.63
N LEU A 66 -10.56 -14.44 -22.72
CA LEU A 66 -10.69 -15.67 -21.96
C LEU A 66 -9.69 -16.76 -22.37
N LYS A 67 -9.31 -16.84 -23.64
CA LYS A 67 -8.28 -17.76 -24.11
C LYS A 67 -6.92 -17.38 -23.54
N ASP A 68 -6.55 -16.12 -23.61
CA ASP A 68 -5.29 -15.62 -23.10
C ASP A 68 -5.23 -15.73 -21.57
N PHE A 69 -6.32 -15.49 -20.86
CA PHE A 69 -6.43 -15.66 -19.42
C PHE A 69 -6.02 -17.07 -18.99
N LYS A 70 -6.54 -18.12 -19.62
CA LYS A 70 -6.18 -19.52 -19.31
C LYS A 70 -4.70 -19.79 -19.50
N LYS A 71 -4.07 -19.17 -20.50
CA LYS A 71 -2.63 -19.30 -20.76
C LYS A 71 -1.80 -18.65 -19.64
N TYR A 72 -2.24 -17.52 -19.10
CA TYR A 72 -1.53 -16.83 -18.02
C TYR A 72 -1.77 -17.42 -16.64
N GLN A 73 -2.90 -18.09 -16.40
CA GLN A 73 -3.18 -18.77 -15.13
C GLN A 73 -2.14 -19.83 -14.74
N SER A 74 -1.44 -20.41 -15.71
CA SER A 74 -0.40 -21.43 -15.44
C SER A 74 0.99 -20.84 -15.18
N ARG A 75 1.15 -19.52 -15.26
CA ARG A 75 2.46 -18.88 -15.02
C ARG A 75 2.78 -18.89 -13.51
N PRO A 76 4.06 -19.14 -13.14
CA PRO A 76 4.47 -19.17 -11.73
C PRO A 76 4.13 -17.88 -10.96
N GLU A 77 4.27 -16.73 -11.62
CA GLU A 77 3.99 -15.42 -11.02
C GLU A 77 2.50 -15.25 -10.69
N TYR A 78 1.64 -15.72 -11.56
CA TYR A 78 0.19 -15.73 -11.35
C TYR A 78 -0.18 -16.62 -10.16
N LEU A 79 0.37 -17.85 -10.14
CA LEU A 79 0.11 -18.80 -9.05
C LEU A 79 0.61 -18.28 -7.70
N ALA A 80 1.75 -17.58 -7.68
CA ALA A 80 2.25 -16.95 -6.46
C ALA A 80 1.31 -15.85 -5.94
N LEU A 81 0.78 -14.99 -6.83
CA LEU A 81 -0.20 -13.98 -6.44
C LEU A 81 -1.53 -14.57 -6.01
N GLU A 82 -1.97 -15.63 -6.65
CA GLU A 82 -3.20 -16.33 -6.28
C GLU A 82 -3.08 -16.93 -4.87
N SER A 83 -1.93 -17.54 -4.56
CA SER A 83 -1.63 -18.04 -3.21
C SER A 83 -1.66 -16.94 -2.15
N ILE A 84 -1.08 -15.77 -2.45
CA ILE A 84 -1.12 -14.61 -1.54
C ILE A 84 -2.57 -14.13 -1.33
N ARG A 85 -3.38 -14.14 -2.38
CA ARG A 85 -4.78 -13.70 -2.31
C ARG A 85 -5.66 -14.65 -1.51
N GLU A 86 -5.48 -15.95 -1.63
CA GLU A 86 -6.28 -16.94 -0.91
C GLU A 86 -6.11 -16.83 0.60
N ASP A 87 -4.97 -16.33 1.08
CA ASP A 87 -4.69 -16.09 2.50
C ASP A 87 -4.82 -14.59 2.86
N ASN A 88 -5.95 -13.99 2.54
CA ASN A 88 -6.24 -12.57 2.88
C ASN A 88 -6.38 -12.29 4.38
N GLU A 89 -6.64 -13.29 5.19
CA GLU A 89 -6.72 -13.15 6.65
C GLU A 89 -5.33 -12.89 7.28
N ASN A 90 -4.25 -13.31 6.58
CA ASN A 90 -2.90 -13.04 7.02
C ASN A 90 -2.48 -11.59 6.68
N PRO A 91 -2.17 -10.73 7.67
CA PRO A 91 -1.80 -9.33 7.42
C PRO A 91 -0.59 -9.17 6.50
N ILE A 92 0.39 -10.08 6.56
CA ILE A 92 1.59 -10.06 5.71
C ILE A 92 1.19 -10.31 4.26
N ASN A 93 0.34 -11.30 4.00
CA ASN A 93 -0.14 -11.61 2.67
C ASN A 93 -1.04 -10.50 2.13
N LYS A 94 -1.90 -9.91 2.96
CA LYS A 94 -2.71 -8.76 2.61
C LYS A 94 -1.84 -7.57 2.19
N TYR A 95 -0.80 -7.27 2.96
CA TYR A 95 0.15 -6.19 2.63
C TYR A 95 0.89 -6.48 1.31
N ALA A 96 1.42 -7.69 1.15
CA ALA A 96 2.13 -8.11 -0.05
C ALA A 96 1.25 -7.97 -1.31
N TYR A 97 0.01 -8.42 -1.22
CA TYR A 97 -0.96 -8.30 -2.29
C TYR A 97 -1.24 -6.84 -2.67
N ILE A 98 -1.44 -5.96 -1.67
CA ILE A 98 -1.70 -4.54 -1.90
C ILE A 98 -0.49 -3.84 -2.52
N LEU A 99 0.71 -4.10 -2.00
CA LEU A 99 1.95 -3.49 -2.50
C LEU A 99 2.23 -3.90 -3.95
N VAL A 100 2.17 -5.21 -4.25
CA VAL A 100 2.38 -5.73 -5.61
C VAL A 100 1.32 -5.19 -6.55
N GLY A 101 0.05 -5.31 -6.18
CA GLY A 101 -1.07 -4.81 -6.97
C GLY A 101 -0.98 -3.31 -7.22
N GLY A 102 -0.72 -2.54 -6.17
CA GLY A 102 -0.54 -1.08 -6.26
C GLY A 102 0.57 -0.69 -7.23
N TYR A 103 1.78 -1.25 -7.05
CA TYR A 103 2.90 -0.90 -7.95
C TYR A 103 2.63 -1.24 -9.41
N MET A 104 1.99 -2.38 -9.65
CA MET A 104 1.63 -2.79 -11.01
C MET A 104 0.60 -1.87 -11.69
N LEU A 105 -0.15 -1.10 -10.90
CA LEU A 105 -1.13 -0.13 -11.37
C LEU A 105 -0.54 1.24 -11.66
N THR A 106 0.66 1.54 -11.15
CA THR A 106 1.29 2.84 -11.38
C THR A 106 1.56 3.08 -12.85
N LYS A 107 1.52 4.35 -13.26
CA LYS A 107 1.90 4.76 -14.62
C LYS A 107 3.34 4.38 -15.00
N GLN A 108 4.21 4.23 -14.00
CA GLN A 108 5.62 3.85 -14.19
C GLN A 108 5.79 2.35 -14.49
N ALA A 109 4.81 1.53 -14.15
CA ALA A 109 4.82 0.11 -14.45
C ALA A 109 4.46 -0.17 -15.91
N ALA A 110 5.24 0.37 -16.84
CA ALA A 110 5.00 0.23 -18.28
C ALA A 110 5.08 -1.22 -18.78
N ASN A 111 5.86 -2.06 -18.10
CA ASN A 111 6.03 -3.48 -18.40
C ASN A 111 5.56 -4.32 -17.22
N SER A 112 4.58 -5.17 -17.45
CA SER A 112 3.95 -5.95 -16.38
C SER A 112 4.88 -6.92 -15.68
N ASP A 113 5.64 -7.68 -16.44
CA ASP A 113 6.48 -8.74 -15.88
C ASP A 113 7.60 -8.10 -15.06
N LYS A 114 8.22 -7.06 -15.58
CA LYS A 114 9.24 -6.29 -14.86
C LYS A 114 8.68 -5.61 -13.60
N ALA A 115 7.48 -5.04 -13.67
CA ALA A 115 6.85 -4.42 -12.51
C ALA A 115 6.55 -5.45 -11.42
N PHE A 116 6.05 -6.62 -11.81
CA PHE A 116 5.83 -7.72 -10.88
C PHE A 116 7.14 -8.18 -10.22
N GLU A 117 8.19 -8.44 -11.02
CA GLU A 117 9.50 -8.82 -10.50
C GLU A 117 10.06 -7.77 -9.54
N THR A 118 9.93 -6.50 -9.89
CA THR A 118 10.37 -5.37 -9.04
C THR A 118 9.64 -5.39 -7.70
N ALA A 119 8.32 -5.55 -7.70
CA ALA A 119 7.52 -5.61 -6.47
C ALA A 119 7.86 -6.85 -5.63
N MET A 120 8.07 -7.99 -6.26
CA MET A 120 8.50 -9.21 -5.56
C MET A 120 9.89 -9.07 -4.94
N GLN A 121 10.84 -8.39 -5.61
CA GLN A 121 12.16 -8.08 -5.04
C GLN A 121 12.04 -7.15 -3.83
N ALA A 122 11.14 -6.16 -3.86
CA ALA A 122 10.86 -5.32 -2.70
C ALA A 122 10.32 -6.12 -1.51
N LEU A 123 9.40 -7.06 -1.74
CA LEU A 123 8.91 -7.98 -0.69
C LEU A 123 10.03 -8.88 -0.15
N GLN A 124 10.88 -9.43 -1.02
CA GLN A 124 12.05 -10.21 -0.59
C GLN A 124 12.99 -9.39 0.29
N TRP A 125 13.23 -8.12 -0.07
CA TRP A 125 14.02 -7.23 0.76
C TRP A 125 13.34 -6.97 2.11
N LEU A 126 12.03 -6.68 2.15
CA LEU A 126 11.28 -6.48 3.40
C LEU A 126 11.37 -7.71 4.33
N ASN A 127 11.35 -8.94 3.79
CA ASN A 127 11.54 -10.17 4.55
C ASN A 127 12.93 -10.27 5.22
N THR A 128 13.92 -9.50 4.77
CA THR A 128 15.24 -9.40 5.42
C THR A 128 15.32 -8.32 6.50
N THR A 129 14.22 -7.63 6.72
CA THR A 129 14.09 -6.52 7.69
C THR A 129 13.18 -6.92 8.85
N ASP A 130 12.98 -6.00 9.78
CA ASP A 130 12.02 -6.14 10.87
C ASP A 130 10.64 -5.51 10.58
N PHE A 131 10.34 -5.13 9.33
CA PHE A 131 9.11 -4.42 8.95
C PHE A 131 7.85 -5.08 9.50
N TYR A 132 7.75 -6.41 9.39
CA TYR A 132 6.58 -7.16 9.83
C TYR A 132 6.48 -7.34 11.35
N GLU A 133 7.56 -7.03 12.07
CA GLU A 133 7.65 -7.18 13.52
C GLU A 133 7.81 -5.86 14.25
N ALA A 134 8.25 -4.80 13.58
CA ALA A 134 8.51 -3.49 14.14
C ALA A 134 7.24 -2.87 14.73
N PRO A 135 7.33 -2.07 15.81
CA PRO A 135 6.24 -1.24 16.29
C PRO A 135 6.07 -0.01 15.40
N ALA A 136 4.86 0.55 15.35
CA ALA A 136 4.61 1.81 14.65
C ALA A 136 5.12 3.03 15.43
N SER A 137 5.18 2.92 16.76
CA SER A 137 5.67 3.98 17.65
C SER A 137 6.29 3.39 18.92
N THR A 138 6.85 4.24 19.79
CA THR A 138 7.38 3.81 21.08
C THR A 138 6.32 3.81 22.18
N VAL A 139 5.30 4.66 22.10
CA VAL A 139 4.32 4.88 23.19
C VAL A 139 2.90 5.13 22.67
N TYR A 140 2.75 5.74 21.49
CA TYR A 140 1.44 6.23 21.03
C TYR A 140 0.57 5.09 20.47
N HIS A 141 0.36 5.08 19.16
CA HIS A 141 -0.43 4.07 18.48
C HIS A 141 0.43 2.87 18.06
N ASP A 142 -0.15 1.69 18.11
CA ASP A 142 0.47 0.44 17.66
C ASP A 142 1.92 0.22 18.15
N ALA A 143 2.17 0.55 19.44
CA ALA A 143 3.45 0.41 20.13
C ALA A 143 3.69 -1.05 20.59
N HIS A 144 3.50 -2.00 19.69
CA HIS A 144 3.64 -3.44 19.92
C HIS A 144 4.28 -4.13 18.73
N LYS A 145 4.68 -5.39 18.91
CA LYS A 145 5.21 -6.22 17.81
C LYS A 145 4.20 -6.31 16.67
N GLY A 146 4.65 -6.03 15.44
CA GLY A 146 3.81 -6.00 14.25
C GLY A 146 2.96 -4.74 14.09
N GLY A 147 3.13 -3.76 14.99
CA GLY A 147 2.38 -2.50 14.96
C GLY A 147 2.59 -1.71 13.69
N LEU A 148 3.80 -1.72 13.11
CA LEU A 148 4.09 -1.02 11.86
C LEU A 148 3.27 -1.57 10.68
N LEU A 149 3.20 -2.88 10.54
CA LEU A 149 2.38 -3.53 9.52
C LEU A 149 0.89 -3.21 9.74
N LYS A 150 0.41 -3.34 10.99
CA LYS A 150 -0.98 -3.04 11.34
C LYS A 150 -1.34 -1.59 11.01
N HIS A 151 -0.52 -0.63 11.44
CA HIS A 151 -0.71 0.78 11.12
C HIS A 151 -0.75 1.02 9.60
N THR A 152 0.21 0.47 8.86
CA THR A 152 0.24 0.59 7.40
C THR A 152 -1.05 0.10 6.74
N LEU A 153 -1.57 -1.05 7.17
CA LEU A 153 -2.85 -1.57 6.65
C LEU A 153 -4.04 -0.69 7.04
N ASN A 154 -4.03 -0.11 8.25
CA ASN A 154 -5.05 0.85 8.68
C ASN A 154 -5.03 2.12 7.84
N VAL A 155 -3.83 2.62 7.46
CA VAL A 155 -3.68 3.77 6.55
C VAL A 155 -4.24 3.45 5.17
N VAL A 156 -3.91 2.28 4.62
CA VAL A 156 -4.47 1.82 3.33
C VAL A 156 -6.00 1.76 3.39
N ASP A 157 -6.56 1.25 4.47
CA ASP A 157 -8.01 1.18 4.67
C ASP A 157 -8.66 2.58 4.72
N CYS A 158 -8.04 3.52 5.43
CA CYS A 158 -8.54 4.90 5.49
C CYS A 158 -8.40 5.62 4.13
N LEU A 159 -7.29 5.39 3.43
CA LEU A 159 -7.09 5.91 2.08
C LEU A 159 -8.19 5.42 1.13
N ALA A 160 -8.56 4.14 1.21
CA ALA A 160 -9.64 3.58 0.40
C ALA A 160 -11.01 4.20 0.70
N ASP A 161 -11.25 4.62 1.95
CA ASP A 161 -12.49 5.32 2.30
C ASP A 161 -12.54 6.74 1.71
N LEU A 162 -11.40 7.38 1.49
CA LEU A 162 -11.31 8.78 1.07
C LEU A 162 -11.14 8.97 -0.44
N ILE A 163 -10.49 8.03 -1.13
CA ILE A 163 -10.01 8.22 -2.52
C ILE A 163 -11.12 8.45 -3.54
N ASP A 164 -12.33 7.96 -3.27
CA ASP A 164 -13.48 8.14 -4.17
C ASP A 164 -14.19 9.49 -3.98
N SER A 165 -13.80 10.26 -2.96
CA SER A 165 -14.40 11.56 -2.65
C SER A 165 -13.64 12.71 -3.34
N GLU A 166 -14.36 13.83 -3.61
CA GLU A 166 -13.69 15.07 -4.02
C GLU A 166 -12.83 15.63 -2.87
N PRO A 167 -11.64 16.13 -3.13
CA PRO A 167 -11.00 16.32 -4.45
C PRO A 167 -10.11 15.14 -4.89
N PHE A 168 -10.18 13.97 -4.25
CA PHE A 168 -9.21 12.87 -4.41
C PHE A 168 -9.55 11.87 -5.51
N ASN A 169 -10.73 11.96 -6.12
CA ASN A 169 -11.21 11.04 -7.16
C ASN A 169 -10.33 11.01 -8.43
N SER A 170 -9.47 12.00 -8.63
CA SER A 170 -8.51 12.05 -9.75
C SER A 170 -7.15 11.41 -9.44
N VAL A 171 -6.90 11.05 -8.18
CA VAL A 171 -5.63 10.44 -7.74
C VAL A 171 -5.44 9.06 -8.39
N ASP A 172 -4.23 8.78 -8.86
CA ASP A 172 -3.88 7.46 -9.36
C ASP A 172 -3.86 6.44 -8.21
N ILE A 173 -4.69 5.40 -8.32
CA ILE A 173 -4.83 4.40 -7.26
C ILE A 173 -3.55 3.61 -7.01
N GLY A 174 -2.74 3.37 -8.06
CA GLY A 174 -1.46 2.67 -7.93
C GLY A 174 -0.50 3.48 -7.08
N ASP A 175 -0.34 4.77 -7.39
CA ASP A 175 0.51 5.68 -6.62
C ASP A 175 -0.01 5.84 -5.18
N ALA A 176 -1.32 5.89 -4.98
CA ALA A 176 -1.93 5.97 -3.67
C ALA A 176 -1.61 4.73 -2.80
N LEU A 177 -1.76 3.54 -3.35
CA LEU A 177 -1.47 2.29 -2.65
C LEU A 177 0.02 2.13 -2.34
N VAL A 178 0.90 2.44 -3.30
CA VAL A 178 2.35 2.39 -3.09
C VAL A 178 2.78 3.39 -2.02
N SER A 179 2.27 4.63 -2.08
CA SER A 179 2.60 5.64 -1.09
C SER A 179 2.15 5.23 0.32
N ALA A 180 0.93 4.71 0.46
CA ALA A 180 0.43 4.23 1.75
C ALA A 180 1.21 3.02 2.27
N CYS A 181 1.62 2.08 1.41
CA CYS A 181 2.43 0.94 1.82
C CYS A 181 3.84 1.33 2.26
N CYS A 182 4.41 2.41 1.73
CA CYS A 182 5.81 2.77 1.92
C CYS A 182 6.02 3.98 2.85
N HIS A 183 4.96 4.72 3.26
CA HIS A 183 5.09 6.00 3.96
C HIS A 183 5.96 5.94 5.21
N ASP A 184 5.93 4.85 5.91
CA ASP A 184 6.59 4.64 7.20
C ASP A 184 7.78 3.65 7.16
N TRP A 185 8.34 3.37 5.98
CA TRP A 185 9.50 2.49 5.86
C TRP A 185 10.75 3.00 6.59
N CYS A 186 10.81 4.29 6.92
CA CYS A 186 11.86 4.85 7.79
C CYS A 186 11.93 4.18 9.16
N LYS A 187 10.83 3.57 9.62
CA LYS A 187 10.74 2.87 10.91
C LYS A 187 11.40 1.48 10.90
N ILE A 188 11.77 0.97 9.72
CA ILE A 188 12.52 -0.28 9.58
C ILE A 188 13.85 -0.17 10.34
N ARG A 189 14.11 -1.14 11.23
CA ARG A 189 15.29 -1.23 12.10
C ARG A 189 15.51 -0.01 13.00
N MET A 190 14.46 0.78 13.24
CA MET A 190 14.52 2.01 14.03
C MET A 190 14.43 1.75 15.52
N TYR A 191 13.74 0.69 15.93
CA TYR A 191 13.40 0.45 17.33
C TYR A 191 14.10 -0.77 17.90
N GLU A 192 14.30 -0.76 19.23
CA GLU A 192 14.68 -1.92 20.00
C GLU A 192 13.74 -2.10 21.18
N SER A 193 13.49 -3.35 21.54
CA SER A 193 12.61 -3.68 22.64
C SER A 193 13.37 -3.76 23.98
N TYR A 194 12.71 -3.38 25.07
CA TYR A 194 13.19 -3.55 26.42
C TYR A 194 12.03 -3.87 27.37
N MET A 195 12.35 -4.41 28.54
CA MET A 195 11.35 -4.66 29.59
C MET A 195 11.29 -3.48 30.56
N ARG A 196 10.09 -2.93 30.77
CA ARG A 196 9.86 -1.92 31.82
C ARG A 196 8.87 -2.43 32.85
N ASN A 197 9.02 -1.95 34.08
CA ASN A 197 8.06 -2.21 35.14
C ASN A 197 6.89 -1.21 35.02
N VAL A 198 5.67 -1.73 35.01
CA VAL A 198 4.44 -0.94 35.02
C VAL A 198 3.57 -1.41 36.17
N LYS A 199 2.98 -0.49 36.91
CA LYS A 199 2.03 -0.83 37.95
C LYS A 199 0.66 -1.10 37.31
N ASN A 200 0.14 -2.28 37.52
CA ASN A 200 -1.20 -2.65 37.08
C ASN A 200 -2.22 -1.88 37.94
N GLU A 201 -3.01 -1.03 37.34
CA GLU A 201 -3.97 -0.17 38.05
C GLU A 201 -5.09 -0.96 38.74
N LYS A 202 -5.45 -2.15 38.21
CA LYS A 202 -6.51 -3.00 38.76
C LYS A 202 -6.03 -3.82 39.96
N THR A 203 -4.79 -4.33 39.92
CA THR A 203 -4.25 -5.23 40.94
C THR A 203 -3.30 -4.53 41.91
N GLY A 204 -2.79 -3.36 41.56
CA GLY A 204 -1.76 -2.64 42.31
C GLY A 204 -0.36 -3.28 42.23
N GLN A 205 -0.19 -4.38 41.54
CA GLN A 205 1.07 -5.12 41.41
C GLN A 205 1.94 -4.56 40.29
N TRP A 206 3.26 -4.73 40.45
CA TRP A 206 4.21 -4.40 39.39
C TRP A 206 4.38 -5.55 38.42
N GLU A 207 4.19 -5.26 37.14
CA GLU A 207 4.32 -6.21 36.03
C GLU A 207 5.42 -5.76 35.09
N LYS A 208 6.16 -6.71 34.50
CA LYS A 208 7.11 -6.42 33.46
C LYS A 208 6.38 -6.46 32.10
N VAL A 209 6.39 -5.34 31.41
CA VAL A 209 5.83 -5.24 30.05
C VAL A 209 6.93 -4.93 29.04
N GLN A 210 6.78 -5.47 27.84
CA GLN A 210 7.65 -5.12 26.73
C GLN A 210 7.34 -3.69 26.28
N ALA A 211 8.37 -2.91 26.05
CA ALA A 211 8.30 -1.55 25.55
C ALA A 211 9.35 -1.35 24.47
N TYR A 212 9.26 -0.25 23.74
CA TYR A 212 10.15 0.06 22.62
C TYR A 212 10.80 1.42 22.84
N LYS A 213 12.04 1.55 22.38
CA LYS A 213 12.76 2.82 22.28
C LYS A 213 13.48 2.92 20.95
N GLN A 214 13.78 4.12 20.52
CA GLN A 214 14.60 4.31 19.32
C GLN A 214 16.03 3.85 19.61
N LYS A 215 16.66 3.21 18.64
CA LYS A 215 18.09 2.89 18.66
C LYS A 215 18.91 4.16 18.54
N ASP A 216 20.06 4.20 19.20
CA ASP A 216 21.02 5.30 19.11
C ASP A 216 21.58 5.37 17.68
N GLU A 217 21.94 4.22 17.10
CA GLU A 217 22.34 4.11 15.69
C GLU A 217 21.16 3.78 14.80
N ARG A 218 20.82 4.70 13.92
CA ARG A 218 19.72 4.54 12.96
C ARG A 218 20.20 3.88 11.68
N PHE A 219 19.42 2.95 11.16
CA PHE A 219 19.64 2.35 9.83
C PHE A 219 19.66 3.41 8.72
N ILE A 220 18.83 4.46 8.85
CA ILE A 220 18.78 5.60 7.95
C ILE A 220 18.41 6.86 8.74
N ALA A 221 19.07 7.98 8.48
CA ALA A 221 18.94 9.23 9.24
C ALA A 221 18.84 10.47 8.33
N LEU A 222 17.92 10.40 7.33
CA LEU A 222 17.67 11.51 6.39
C LEU A 222 16.44 12.36 6.76
N GLY A 223 15.86 12.15 7.95
CA GLY A 223 14.55 12.66 8.32
C GLY A 223 13.43 11.69 7.98
N HIS A 224 12.27 11.82 8.64
CA HIS A 224 11.23 10.79 8.64
C HIS A 224 10.72 10.48 7.22
N GLY A 225 10.08 11.43 6.55
CA GLY A 225 9.52 11.22 5.21
C GLY A 225 10.58 11.03 4.13
N VAL A 226 11.72 11.74 4.23
CA VAL A 226 12.84 11.57 3.27
C VAL A 226 13.42 10.16 3.34
N SER A 227 13.57 9.59 4.55
CA SER A 227 14.06 8.23 4.72
C SER A 227 13.12 7.20 4.09
N SER A 228 11.80 7.35 4.30
CA SER A 228 10.79 6.46 3.69
C SER A 228 10.80 6.58 2.16
N MET A 229 10.79 7.80 1.64
CA MET A 229 10.86 8.06 0.20
C MET A 229 12.13 7.47 -0.43
N TYR A 230 13.28 7.65 0.22
CA TYR A 230 14.55 7.10 -0.27
C TYR A 230 14.53 5.57 -0.34
N LEU A 231 14.02 4.90 0.72
CA LEU A 231 13.91 3.44 0.74
C LEU A 231 12.93 2.94 -0.32
N ALA A 232 11.78 3.58 -0.46
CA ALA A 232 10.81 3.24 -1.48
C ALA A 232 11.36 3.43 -2.89
N ASN A 233 12.07 4.54 -3.15
CA ASN A 233 12.64 4.82 -4.48
C ASN A 233 13.81 3.89 -4.85
N ARG A 234 14.43 3.22 -3.89
CA ARG A 234 15.40 2.15 -4.18
C ARG A 234 14.74 0.87 -4.67
N CYS A 235 13.51 0.65 -4.30
CA CYS A 235 12.74 -0.54 -4.68
C CYS A 235 11.89 -0.28 -5.93
N PHE A 236 11.36 0.93 -6.09
CA PHE A 236 10.37 1.27 -7.09
C PHE A 236 10.79 2.51 -7.88
N SER A 237 10.37 2.59 -9.12
CA SER A 237 10.36 3.86 -9.85
C SER A 237 9.12 4.63 -9.44
N LEU A 238 9.26 5.57 -8.51
CA LEU A 238 8.14 6.38 -8.02
C LEU A 238 7.80 7.50 -9.01
N THR A 239 6.52 7.84 -9.10
CA THR A 239 6.11 9.12 -9.70
C THR A 239 6.51 10.26 -8.78
N LEU A 240 6.55 11.49 -9.31
CA LEU A 240 6.84 12.66 -8.48
C LEU A 240 5.76 12.85 -7.40
N GLU A 241 4.48 12.62 -7.75
CA GLU A 241 3.36 12.70 -6.82
C GLU A 241 3.47 11.67 -5.70
N CYS A 242 3.77 10.41 -6.03
CA CYS A 242 3.98 9.34 -5.04
C CYS A 242 5.18 9.68 -4.11
N ALA A 243 6.29 10.13 -4.67
CA ALA A 243 7.47 10.53 -3.89
C ALA A 243 7.17 11.72 -2.96
N ALA A 244 6.45 12.74 -3.45
CA ALA A 244 6.01 13.88 -2.65
C ALA A 244 5.06 13.44 -1.53
N ALA A 245 4.10 12.56 -1.82
CA ALA A 245 3.18 12.04 -0.81
C ALA A 245 3.92 11.31 0.31
N ILE A 246 4.86 10.42 -0.01
CA ILE A 246 5.69 9.74 1.01
C ILE A 246 6.56 10.75 1.77
N ARG A 247 7.16 11.72 1.09
CA ARG A 247 8.00 12.75 1.74
C ARG A 247 7.23 13.57 2.76
N TRP A 248 6.00 13.95 2.45
CA TRP A 248 5.22 14.92 3.19
C TRP A 248 4.01 14.34 3.94
N HIS A 249 3.93 12.99 4.11
CA HIS A 249 2.77 12.36 4.77
C HIS A 249 2.51 12.84 6.20
N MET A 250 3.56 13.26 6.92
CA MET A 250 3.42 13.82 8.28
C MET A 250 2.80 15.23 8.32
N GLY A 251 2.56 15.84 7.15
CA GLY A 251 2.09 17.23 7.06
C GLY A 251 3.09 18.19 7.68
N GLU A 252 2.59 19.16 8.44
CA GLU A 252 3.41 20.21 9.08
C GLU A 252 4.20 19.71 10.31
N TYR A 253 3.98 18.48 10.75
CA TYR A 253 4.65 17.95 11.94
C TYR A 253 6.15 17.79 11.70
N ASN A 254 6.96 18.48 12.54
CA ASN A 254 8.44 18.49 12.45
C ASN A 254 9.01 19.02 11.13
N VAL A 255 8.25 19.83 10.40
CA VAL A 255 8.76 20.53 9.21
C VAL A 255 9.53 21.78 9.63
N ALA A 256 10.74 21.96 9.09
CA ALA A 256 11.52 23.16 9.31
C ALA A 256 10.85 24.36 8.61
N GLN A 257 10.94 25.57 9.21
CA GLN A 257 10.28 26.76 8.68
C GLN A 257 10.65 27.09 7.22
N ASN A 258 11.87 26.78 6.83
CA ASN A 258 12.34 26.97 5.45
C ASN A 258 11.80 25.93 4.44
N GLU A 259 11.21 24.82 4.91
CA GLU A 259 10.60 23.80 4.07
C GLU A 259 9.05 23.92 3.98
N MET A 260 8.44 24.86 4.72
CA MET A 260 6.98 25.02 4.74
C MET A 260 6.41 25.41 3.37
N ASN A 261 7.14 26.22 2.62
CA ASN A 261 6.69 26.64 1.28
C ASN A 261 6.66 25.44 0.31
N GLU A 262 7.65 24.56 0.38
CA GLU A 262 7.71 23.35 -0.44
C GLU A 262 6.58 22.39 -0.09
N LEU A 263 6.26 22.24 1.20
CA LEU A 263 5.12 21.43 1.65
C LEU A 263 3.80 22.01 1.11
N HIS A 264 3.59 23.34 1.23
CA HIS A 264 2.38 23.98 0.75
C HIS A 264 2.24 23.84 -0.77
N GLN A 265 3.32 24.04 -1.53
CA GLN A 265 3.31 23.83 -2.98
C GLN A 265 2.99 22.39 -3.35
N CYS A 266 3.56 21.40 -2.63
CA CYS A 266 3.24 20.01 -2.86
C CYS A 266 1.77 19.67 -2.54
N ASN A 267 1.21 20.25 -1.47
CA ASN A 267 -0.21 20.09 -1.13
C ASN A 267 -1.15 20.68 -2.20
N GLU A 268 -0.77 21.79 -2.81
CA GLU A 268 -1.54 22.42 -3.89
C GLU A 268 -1.42 21.65 -5.21
N GLN A 269 -0.23 21.16 -5.52
CA GLN A 269 0.07 20.54 -6.81
C GLN A 269 -0.38 19.07 -6.87
N PHE A 270 -0.31 18.33 -5.75
CA PHE A 270 -0.50 16.89 -5.69
C PHE A 270 -1.57 16.51 -4.68
N PRO A 271 -2.81 16.23 -5.10
CA PRO A 271 -3.89 15.81 -4.20
C PRO A 271 -3.54 14.57 -3.37
N LEU A 272 -2.71 13.67 -3.89
CA LEU A 272 -2.24 12.48 -3.15
C LEU A 272 -1.49 12.83 -1.87
N VAL A 273 -0.77 13.96 -1.81
CA VAL A 273 -0.05 14.41 -0.60
C VAL A 273 -1.05 14.62 0.55
N GLN A 274 -2.12 15.37 0.30
CA GLN A 274 -3.17 15.60 1.28
C GLN A 274 -3.96 14.32 1.60
N LEU A 275 -4.27 13.51 0.59
CA LEU A 275 -4.98 12.25 0.77
C LEU A 275 -4.23 11.34 1.75
N LEU A 276 -2.91 11.19 1.58
CA LEU A 276 -2.10 10.35 2.45
C LEU A 276 -2.00 10.93 3.87
N GLN A 277 -1.84 12.26 4.02
CA GLN A 277 -1.85 12.93 5.33
C GLN A 277 -3.16 12.69 6.08
N PHE A 278 -4.30 12.77 5.40
CA PHE A 278 -5.61 12.53 6.01
C PHE A 278 -5.80 11.06 6.35
N ALA A 279 -5.40 10.14 5.48
CA ALA A 279 -5.49 8.71 5.72
C ALA A 279 -4.64 8.28 6.93
N ASP A 280 -3.41 8.78 7.03
CA ASP A 280 -2.52 8.50 8.16
C ASP A 280 -3.11 8.98 9.48
N ARG A 281 -3.51 10.25 9.56
CA ARG A 281 -4.15 10.82 10.77
C ARG A 281 -5.45 10.12 11.13
N LEU A 282 -6.30 9.83 10.13
CA LEU A 282 -7.58 9.17 10.34
C LEU A 282 -7.37 7.75 10.87
N SER A 283 -6.34 7.04 10.41
CA SER A 283 -6.03 5.68 10.84
C SER A 283 -5.80 5.60 12.36
N ILE A 284 -5.07 6.55 12.92
CA ILE A 284 -4.79 6.62 14.37
C ILE A 284 -6.10 6.85 15.15
N THR A 285 -6.91 7.81 14.73
CA THR A 285 -8.15 8.15 15.46
C THR A 285 -9.22 7.08 15.34
N LYS A 286 -9.40 6.52 14.15
CA LYS A 286 -10.46 5.55 13.84
C LYS A 286 -10.25 4.22 14.56
N TYR A 287 -8.99 3.76 14.66
CA TYR A 287 -8.68 2.45 15.22
C TYR A 287 -8.34 2.50 16.71
N ALA A 288 -7.90 3.65 17.26
CA ALA A 288 -7.75 3.82 18.71
C ALA A 288 -9.08 3.66 19.45
N VAL A 289 -10.17 4.22 18.92
CA VAL A 289 -11.52 4.09 19.51
C VAL A 289 -12.06 2.66 19.45
N ALA A 290 -11.59 1.82 18.54
CA ALA A 290 -12.01 0.43 18.41
C ALA A 290 -11.35 -0.50 19.45
N GLU A 291 -10.16 -0.13 19.96
CA GLU A 291 -9.42 -0.91 20.99
C GLU A 291 -9.90 -0.64 22.42
N GLU A 292 -10.63 0.47 22.64
CA GLU A 292 -11.21 0.83 23.94
C GLU A 292 -12.62 0.21 24.20
N LYS A 293 -13.19 -0.48 23.21
CA LYS A 293 -14.50 -1.17 23.31
C LYS A 293 -14.34 -2.66 23.37
#